data_1deb041a7b297fac3520282b5131ffca
#
_entry.id   1deb041a7b297fac3520282b5131ffca
#
_cell.length_a   1.000
_cell.length_b   1.000
_cell.length_c   1.000
_cell.angle_alpha   90.00
_cell.angle_beta   90.00
_cell.angle_gamma   90.00
#
_symmetry.space_group_name_H-M   'P 1'
#
loop_
_entity.id
_entity.type
_entity.pdbx_description
1 polymer ?
#
loop_
_entity_poly.entity_id
_entity_poly.type
_entity_poly.pdbx_seq_one_letter_code
_entity_poly.pdbx_strand_id
1 'polypeptide(L)'
;MKILLLSKKNFRIFAILLWSLFAILCAGHLEAVENSAKEKKETRNGGEDLAAKTQNPVGAMYSLPFKFTFDYGADNGEATFLNIQPVIPVTIGDWNLINRVIMPLIHTPGLVTGTPEIPNPVPGNGATGLGDINYSVFLSPAEPGKIIWGIGPSVIMDTATDDQLGSGKWSAGPTAVVLIQPKPWTMGLLGRQLWSFAGDSDRANVNQLLLEPFINYNLEKGWYLITDMILTANWQADSSNRWTIPLGGGVGKMFEIGSQKMNTKLEAYYNIVNPDGAPDWSMSWTLQFLFPR
;
A
#
# COMPACT_ATOMS: atom_id res chain seq x y z
N MET A 1 -8.44 21.89 20.21
CA MET A 1 -9.61 21.15 19.71
C MET A 1 -9.34 19.69 20.09
N LYS A 2 -10.01 19.16 21.11
CA LYS A 2 -9.78 17.79 21.61
C LYS A 2 -10.30 16.80 20.57
N ILE A 3 -9.40 16.13 19.86
CA ILE A 3 -9.73 15.00 18.98
C ILE A 3 -10.09 13.82 19.88
N LEU A 4 -11.25 13.25 19.64
CA LEU A 4 -11.81 12.11 20.41
C LEU A 4 -10.86 10.92 20.26
N LEU A 5 -10.14 10.60 21.34
CA LEU A 5 -9.37 9.36 21.47
C LEU A 5 -10.35 8.18 21.45
N LEU A 6 -10.37 7.46 20.36
CA LEU A 6 -11.10 6.19 20.26
C LEU A 6 -10.34 5.12 21.05
N SER A 7 -10.82 4.77 22.24
CA SER A 7 -10.26 3.67 23.03
C SER A 7 -10.44 2.32 22.31
N LYS A 8 -9.65 1.28 22.68
CA LYS A 8 -9.77 -0.11 22.17
C LYS A 8 -11.23 -0.63 22.14
N LYS A 9 -12.07 -0.13 23.02
CA LYS A 9 -13.51 -0.44 23.09
C LYS A 9 -14.30 0.21 21.95
N ASN A 10 -13.92 1.42 21.55
CA ASN A 10 -14.58 2.18 20.49
C ASN A 10 -14.18 1.68 19.08
N PHE A 11 -12.97 1.10 18.95
CA PHE A 11 -12.53 0.47 17.70
C PHE A 11 -13.37 -0.78 17.37
N ARG A 12 -13.69 -1.63 18.36
CA ARG A 12 -14.59 -2.78 18.15
C ARG A 12 -15.97 -2.34 17.65
N ILE A 13 -16.48 -1.22 18.16
CA ILE A 13 -17.74 -0.64 17.72
C ILE A 13 -17.61 -0.07 16.30
N PHE A 14 -16.49 0.59 15.96
CA PHE A 14 -16.23 1.13 14.64
C PHE A 14 -16.03 0.01 13.60
N ALA A 15 -15.30 -1.05 13.91
CA ALA A 15 -15.16 -2.23 13.07
C ALA A 15 -16.50 -2.94 12.82
N ILE A 16 -17.36 -3.05 13.84
CA ILE A 16 -18.71 -3.62 13.74
C ILE A 16 -19.60 -2.70 12.90
N LEU A 17 -19.49 -1.39 13.03
CA LEU A 17 -20.23 -0.42 12.22
C LEU A 17 -19.78 -0.42 10.76
N LEU A 18 -18.48 -0.57 10.49
CA LEU A 18 -17.96 -0.74 9.12
C LEU A 18 -18.46 -2.05 8.50
N TRP A 19 -18.48 -3.14 9.26
CA TRP A 19 -19.03 -4.43 8.84
C TRP A 19 -20.54 -4.39 8.63
N SER A 20 -21.29 -3.67 9.47
CA SER A 20 -22.72 -3.51 9.31
C SER A 20 -23.09 -2.58 8.14
N LEU A 21 -22.31 -1.50 7.91
CA LEU A 21 -22.45 -0.66 6.72
C LEU A 21 -22.15 -1.44 5.44
N PHE A 22 -21.16 -2.33 5.50
CA PHE A 22 -20.79 -3.26 4.44
C PHE A 22 -21.92 -4.25 4.13
N ALA A 23 -22.54 -4.82 5.16
CA ALA A 23 -23.68 -5.74 5.01
C ALA A 23 -24.92 -5.05 4.45
N ILE A 24 -25.18 -3.79 4.83
CA ILE A 24 -26.31 -2.98 4.35
C ILE A 24 -26.10 -2.56 2.88
N LEU A 25 -24.88 -2.22 2.47
CA LEU A 25 -24.54 -1.93 1.07
C LEU A 25 -24.66 -3.17 0.17
N CYS A 26 -24.42 -4.38 0.70
CA CYS A 26 -24.64 -5.63 -0.02
C CYS A 26 -26.13 -6.01 -0.13
N ALA A 27 -26.94 -5.69 0.84
CA ALA A 27 -28.37 -6.06 0.87
C ALA A 27 -29.27 -5.14 0.01
N GLY A 28 -28.88 -3.90 -0.24
CA GLY A 28 -29.71 -2.91 -0.95
C GLY A 28 -29.73 -3.00 -2.49
N HIS A 29 -29.10 -4.03 -3.11
CA HIS A 29 -28.89 -4.06 -4.57
C HIS A 29 -29.65 -5.14 -5.33
N LEU A 30 -30.71 -5.72 -4.77
CA LEU A 30 -31.44 -6.81 -5.41
C LEU A 30 -32.68 -6.41 -6.24
N GLU A 31 -33.06 -5.13 -6.27
CA GLU A 31 -34.28 -4.72 -7.01
C GLU A 31 -34.06 -3.52 -7.93
N ALA A 32 -33.35 -3.63 -9.02
CA ALA A 32 -33.52 -2.76 -10.20
C ALA A 32 -32.76 -3.29 -11.43
N VAL A 33 -33.18 -4.35 -12.03
CA VAL A 33 -32.66 -4.80 -13.33
C VAL A 33 -33.81 -5.19 -14.24
N GLU A 34 -34.07 -4.42 -15.32
CA GLU A 34 -34.45 -5.04 -16.59
C GLU A 34 -34.53 -4.13 -17.84
N ASN A 35 -33.98 -2.95 -17.94
CA ASN A 35 -34.16 -2.19 -19.20
C ASN A 35 -32.97 -1.32 -19.68
N SER A 36 -31.73 -1.81 -19.68
CA SER A 36 -30.66 -1.11 -20.42
C SER A 36 -29.45 -2.01 -20.77
N ALA A 37 -29.73 -3.14 -21.40
CA ALA A 37 -28.74 -4.22 -21.52
C ALA A 37 -27.66 -4.02 -22.62
N LYS A 38 -27.81 -3.12 -23.60
CA LYS A 38 -26.83 -2.93 -24.68
C LYS A 38 -25.81 -1.82 -24.42
N GLU A 39 -26.18 -0.66 -23.98
CA GLU A 39 -25.24 0.42 -23.60
C GLU A 39 -24.43 0.09 -22.32
N LYS A 40 -25.03 -0.69 -21.42
CA LYS A 40 -24.36 -1.20 -20.20
C LYS A 40 -23.20 -2.15 -20.45
N LYS A 41 -23.15 -2.87 -21.58
CA LYS A 41 -22.16 -3.90 -21.82
C LYS A 41 -20.79 -3.34 -22.22
N GLU A 42 -20.74 -2.23 -22.98
CA GLU A 42 -19.47 -1.58 -23.37
C GLU A 42 -18.86 -0.78 -22.22
N THR A 43 -19.68 -0.04 -21.47
CA THR A 43 -19.21 0.74 -20.29
C THR A 43 -18.80 -0.19 -19.13
N ARG A 44 -19.45 -1.35 -18.99
CA ARG A 44 -19.14 -2.37 -17.98
C ARG A 44 -17.79 -3.04 -18.23
N ASN A 45 -17.48 -3.40 -19.47
CA ASN A 45 -16.21 -4.01 -19.84
C ASN A 45 -15.02 -3.03 -19.69
N GLY A 46 -15.19 -1.76 -20.05
CA GLY A 46 -14.12 -0.75 -19.94
C GLY A 46 -13.71 -0.44 -18.49
N GLY A 47 -14.67 -0.37 -17.57
CA GLY A 47 -14.40 -0.11 -16.14
C GLY A 47 -13.73 -1.30 -15.43
N GLU A 48 -14.15 -2.52 -15.73
CA GLU A 48 -13.58 -3.75 -15.16
C GLU A 48 -12.14 -3.99 -15.65
N ASP A 49 -11.87 -3.72 -16.93
CA ASP A 49 -10.52 -3.86 -17.49
C ASP A 49 -9.56 -2.80 -16.94
N LEU A 50 -10.05 -1.57 -16.69
CA LEU A 50 -9.25 -0.53 -16.05
C LEU A 50 -8.95 -0.87 -14.58
N ALA A 51 -9.91 -1.40 -13.85
CA ALA A 51 -9.70 -1.85 -12.47
C ALA A 51 -8.64 -2.94 -12.40
N ALA A 52 -8.73 -3.97 -13.24
CA ALA A 52 -7.72 -5.02 -13.32
C ALA A 52 -6.32 -4.48 -13.64
N LYS A 53 -6.21 -3.56 -14.62
CA LYS A 53 -4.92 -2.91 -14.95
C LYS A 53 -4.36 -2.11 -13.79
N THR A 54 -5.20 -1.37 -13.05
CA THR A 54 -4.79 -0.54 -11.91
C THR A 54 -4.34 -1.39 -10.71
N GLN A 55 -4.97 -2.56 -10.53
CA GLN A 55 -4.67 -3.50 -9.46
C GLN A 55 -3.46 -4.40 -9.77
N ASN A 56 -2.84 -4.24 -10.93
CA ASN A 56 -1.64 -4.97 -11.34
C ASN A 56 -0.38 -4.12 -11.08
N PRO A 57 0.46 -4.46 -10.07
CA PRO A 57 1.65 -3.67 -9.72
C PRO A 57 2.71 -3.64 -10.82
N VAL A 58 2.67 -4.57 -11.77
CA VAL A 58 3.59 -4.66 -12.93
C VAL A 58 2.88 -4.44 -14.26
N GLY A 59 1.72 -3.84 -14.22
CA GLY A 59 0.97 -3.42 -15.42
C GLY A 59 1.66 -2.30 -16.19
N ALA A 60 1.59 -2.34 -17.53
CA ALA A 60 2.17 -1.31 -18.40
C ALA A 60 1.32 -0.03 -18.42
N MET A 61 1.05 0.56 -17.28
CA MET A 61 0.26 1.77 -17.12
C MET A 61 0.99 2.81 -16.28
N TYR A 62 1.12 4.04 -16.78
CA TYR A 62 1.61 5.14 -15.96
C TYR A 62 0.61 5.47 -14.86
N SER A 63 1.08 5.63 -13.64
CA SER A 63 0.23 6.06 -12.54
C SER A 63 0.98 6.89 -11.52
N LEU A 64 0.23 7.73 -10.80
CA LEU A 64 0.75 8.58 -9.74
C LEU A 64 -0.17 8.46 -8.51
N PRO A 65 0.07 7.49 -7.63
CA PRO A 65 -0.61 7.38 -6.34
C PRO A 65 -0.08 8.37 -5.31
N PHE A 66 -1.00 8.92 -4.53
CA PHE A 66 -0.77 9.65 -3.27
C PHE A 66 -1.45 8.84 -2.18
N LYS A 67 -0.68 8.14 -1.35
CA LYS A 67 -1.20 7.33 -0.24
C LYS A 67 -0.91 8.05 1.07
N PHE A 68 -1.98 8.51 1.72
CA PHE A 68 -1.95 9.02 3.09
C PHE A 68 -2.17 7.86 4.05
N THR A 69 -1.34 7.75 5.07
CA THR A 69 -1.49 6.76 6.15
C THR A 69 -1.43 7.49 7.48
N PHE A 70 -2.36 7.18 8.34
CA PHE A 70 -2.48 7.70 9.70
C PHE A 70 -2.39 6.52 10.65
N ASP A 71 -1.36 6.51 11.47
CA ASP A 71 -1.12 5.47 12.47
C ASP A 71 -1.63 5.92 13.82
N TYR A 72 -2.22 5.00 14.60
CA TYR A 72 -2.85 5.30 15.88
C TYR A 72 -2.49 4.26 16.91
N GLY A 73 -2.37 4.72 18.17
CA GLY A 73 -2.16 3.86 19.33
C GLY A 73 -0.71 3.51 19.61
N ALA A 74 0.25 4.17 18.97
CA ALA A 74 1.66 4.06 19.36
C ALA A 74 1.91 4.81 20.67
N ASP A 75 2.83 4.28 21.51
CA ASP A 75 3.11 4.81 22.85
C ASP A 75 3.60 6.27 22.83
N ASN A 76 4.38 6.66 21.82
CA ASN A 76 4.98 7.99 21.68
C ASN A 76 4.18 8.94 20.78
N GLY A 77 2.96 8.58 20.42
CA GLY A 77 2.05 9.37 19.61
C GLY A 77 1.86 8.85 18.19
N GLU A 78 1.12 9.59 17.39
CA GLU A 78 0.61 9.17 16.10
C GLU A 78 1.52 9.63 14.98
N ALA A 79 1.97 8.72 14.11
CA ALA A 79 2.71 9.07 12.90
C ALA A 79 1.77 9.24 11.71
N THR A 80 2.18 10.07 10.77
CA THR A 80 1.46 10.30 9.51
C THR A 80 2.43 10.23 8.34
N PHE A 81 2.02 9.53 7.29
CA PHE A 81 2.81 9.35 6.08
C PHE A 81 2.02 9.81 4.86
N LEU A 82 2.69 10.51 3.95
CA LEU A 82 2.25 10.70 2.58
C LEU A 82 3.26 10.05 1.64
N ASN A 83 2.93 8.90 1.10
CA ASN A 83 3.73 8.21 0.10
C ASN A 83 3.33 8.66 -1.31
N ILE A 84 4.21 9.37 -2.02
CA ILE A 84 4.06 9.70 -3.44
C ILE A 84 4.75 8.60 -4.23
N GLN A 85 3.99 7.88 -5.10
CA GLN A 85 4.43 6.60 -5.65
C GLN A 85 4.33 6.54 -7.20
N PRO A 86 5.08 7.35 -7.97
CA PRO A 86 5.04 7.27 -9.42
C PRO A 86 5.46 5.89 -9.94
N VAL A 87 4.68 5.37 -10.90
CA VAL A 87 4.95 4.13 -11.63
C VAL A 87 5.12 4.46 -13.11
N ILE A 88 6.29 4.11 -13.66
CA ILE A 88 6.70 4.44 -15.03
C ILE A 88 7.09 3.15 -15.76
N PRO A 89 6.21 2.58 -16.59
CA PRO A 89 6.52 1.42 -17.41
C PRO A 89 7.30 1.82 -18.66
N VAL A 90 8.34 1.04 -18.99
CA VAL A 90 9.11 1.14 -20.23
C VAL A 90 9.08 -0.23 -20.91
N THR A 91 8.51 -0.31 -22.12
CA THR A 91 8.46 -1.56 -22.89
C THR A 91 9.67 -1.66 -23.81
N ILE A 92 10.39 -2.78 -23.73
CA ILE A 92 11.57 -3.09 -24.56
C ILE A 92 11.38 -4.50 -25.14
N GLY A 93 11.02 -4.59 -26.41
CA GLY A 93 10.68 -5.88 -27.02
C GLY A 93 9.55 -6.59 -26.26
N ASP A 94 9.79 -7.83 -25.88
CA ASP A 94 8.81 -8.67 -25.19
C ASP A 94 8.75 -8.45 -23.65
N TRP A 95 9.42 -7.40 -23.16
CA TRP A 95 9.56 -7.14 -21.74
C TRP A 95 9.13 -5.73 -21.36
N ASN A 96 8.54 -5.61 -20.17
CA ASN A 96 8.28 -4.34 -19.48
C ASN A 96 9.29 -4.17 -18.34
N LEU A 97 9.93 -3.01 -18.30
CA LEU A 97 10.64 -2.52 -17.11
C LEU A 97 9.70 -1.56 -16.37
N ILE A 98 9.21 -1.99 -15.23
CA ILE A 98 8.30 -1.19 -14.40
C ILE A 98 9.11 -0.51 -13.33
N ASN A 99 9.29 0.81 -13.48
CA ASN A 99 9.99 1.64 -12.51
C ASN A 99 8.98 2.16 -11.48
N ARG A 100 9.21 1.88 -10.21
CA ARG A 100 8.40 2.36 -9.09
C ARG A 100 9.29 3.13 -8.12
N VAL A 101 8.93 4.37 -7.84
CA VAL A 101 9.54 5.17 -6.77
C VAL A 101 8.52 5.30 -5.64
N ILE A 102 8.97 5.31 -4.40
CA ILE A 102 8.18 5.68 -3.22
C ILE A 102 8.95 6.80 -2.53
N MET A 103 8.34 7.98 -2.47
CA MET A 103 8.86 9.15 -1.78
C MET A 103 7.98 9.41 -0.54
N PRO A 104 8.44 9.04 0.67
CA PRO A 104 7.65 9.23 1.88
C PRO A 104 7.87 10.64 2.45
N LEU A 105 6.80 11.41 2.61
CA LEU A 105 6.77 12.57 3.48
C LEU A 105 6.19 12.12 4.82
N ILE A 106 6.95 12.30 5.90
CA ILE A 106 6.68 11.70 7.19
C ILE A 106 6.55 12.81 8.24
N HIS A 107 5.54 12.66 9.10
CA HIS A 107 5.47 13.33 10.39
C HIS A 107 5.46 12.27 11.48
N THR A 108 6.45 12.34 12.38
CA THR A 108 6.49 11.50 13.59
C THR A 108 6.59 12.39 14.83
N PRO A 109 5.80 12.13 15.89
CA PRO A 109 5.91 12.90 17.15
C PRO A 109 7.08 12.46 18.02
N GLY A 110 7.75 11.36 17.68
CA GLY A 110 8.86 10.76 18.40
C GLY A 110 9.19 9.37 17.85
N LEU A 111 9.72 8.50 18.70
CA LEU A 111 10.03 7.12 18.34
C LEU A 111 8.75 6.33 18.06
N VAL A 112 8.52 5.92 16.81
CA VAL A 112 7.44 5.01 16.39
C VAL A 112 8.08 3.82 15.68
N THR A 113 7.86 2.62 16.20
CA THR A 113 8.40 1.36 15.68
C THR A 113 7.41 0.67 14.73
N GLY A 114 7.82 -0.40 14.05
CA GLY A 114 6.94 -1.26 13.26
C GLY A 114 6.45 -0.68 11.94
N THR A 115 6.94 0.49 11.52
CA THR A 115 6.61 1.10 10.24
C THR A 115 7.58 0.64 9.14
N PRO A 116 7.10 0.33 7.93
CA PRO A 116 7.95 -0.17 6.85
C PRO A 116 8.94 0.87 6.33
N GLU A 117 8.63 2.17 6.45
CA GLU A 117 9.43 3.29 6.00
C GLU A 117 10.65 3.54 6.90
N ILE A 118 10.53 3.24 8.21
CA ILE A 118 11.59 3.48 9.21
C ILE A 118 11.84 2.18 9.99
N PRO A 119 12.61 1.22 9.45
CA PRO A 119 12.79 -0.10 10.07
C PRO A 119 13.52 -0.06 11.42
N ASN A 120 14.40 0.91 11.63
CA ASN A 120 15.17 1.08 12.87
C ASN A 120 15.09 2.54 13.32
N PRO A 121 13.96 2.99 13.88
CA PRO A 121 13.78 4.38 14.30
C PRO A 121 14.72 4.72 15.46
N VAL A 122 15.09 6.01 15.55
CA VAL A 122 15.89 6.53 16.66
C VAL A 122 15.05 7.43 17.55
N PRO A 123 15.37 7.52 18.86
CA PRO A 123 14.70 8.43 19.76
C PRO A 123 14.86 9.89 19.33
N GLY A 124 13.81 10.68 19.55
CA GLY A 124 13.82 12.14 19.28
C GLY A 124 12.53 12.79 19.75
N ASN A 125 12.45 14.12 19.53
CA ASN A 125 11.31 14.94 19.96
C ASN A 125 10.27 15.15 18.84
N GLY A 126 10.35 14.33 17.79
CA GLY A 126 9.51 14.43 16.62
C GLY A 126 10.16 15.23 15.47
N ALA A 127 9.83 14.83 14.26
CA ALA A 127 10.31 15.44 13.02
C ALA A 127 9.24 15.42 11.93
N THR A 128 9.40 16.34 10.95
CA THR A 128 8.57 16.35 9.73
C THR A 128 9.47 16.64 8.55
N GLY A 129 9.39 15.78 7.53
CA GLY A 129 10.21 15.96 6.33
C GLY A 129 10.14 14.78 5.38
N LEU A 130 11.11 14.72 4.48
CA LEU A 130 11.29 13.59 3.56
C LEU A 130 11.95 12.44 4.32
N GLY A 131 11.46 11.23 4.12
CA GLY A 131 12.09 9.99 4.56
C GLY A 131 13.00 9.38 3.50
N ASP A 132 13.39 8.12 3.70
CA ASP A 132 14.24 7.38 2.76
C ASP A 132 13.46 6.99 1.50
N ILE A 133 13.94 7.42 0.33
CA ILE A 133 13.32 7.11 -0.95
C ILE A 133 13.60 5.65 -1.33
N ASN A 134 12.53 4.92 -1.68
CA ASN A 134 12.64 3.58 -2.25
C ASN A 134 12.48 3.63 -3.78
N TYR A 135 13.41 3.00 -4.49
CA TYR A 135 13.32 2.76 -5.93
C TYR A 135 13.35 1.26 -6.21
N SER A 136 12.39 0.79 -6.98
CA SER A 136 12.28 -0.61 -7.41
C SER A 136 12.08 -0.69 -8.92
N VAL A 137 12.71 -1.68 -9.55
CA VAL A 137 12.50 -2.01 -10.96
C VAL A 137 12.01 -3.44 -11.04
N PHE A 138 10.93 -3.67 -11.77
CA PHE A 138 10.45 -5.03 -12.07
C PHE A 138 10.59 -5.30 -13.55
N LEU A 139 11.22 -6.43 -13.89
CA LEU A 139 11.17 -7.04 -15.21
C LEU A 139 9.94 -7.94 -15.25
N SER A 140 9.04 -7.72 -16.20
CA SER A 140 7.79 -8.46 -16.38
C SER A 140 7.55 -8.72 -17.88
N PRO A 141 6.96 -9.85 -18.30
CA PRO A 141 6.57 -10.04 -19.70
C PRO A 141 5.60 -8.94 -20.17
N ALA A 142 5.81 -8.45 -21.41
CA ALA A 142 4.92 -7.44 -22.01
C ALA A 142 3.52 -8.00 -22.28
N GLU A 143 3.46 -9.29 -22.64
CA GLU A 143 2.22 -10.06 -22.82
C GLU A 143 2.15 -11.14 -21.73
N PRO A 144 1.59 -10.81 -20.55
CA PRO A 144 1.52 -11.77 -19.47
C PRO A 144 0.48 -12.84 -19.77
N GLY A 145 0.75 -14.08 -19.34
CA GLY A 145 -0.21 -15.18 -19.35
C GLY A 145 -1.25 -15.08 -18.24
N LYS A 146 -1.84 -16.24 -17.86
CA LYS A 146 -2.78 -16.31 -16.73
C LYS A 146 -2.14 -15.93 -15.38
N ILE A 147 -0.84 -16.21 -15.24
CA ILE A 147 -0.02 -15.79 -14.10
C ILE A 147 0.80 -14.59 -14.56
N ILE A 148 0.61 -13.48 -13.89
CA ILE A 148 1.35 -12.23 -14.09
C ILE A 148 2.44 -12.19 -13.03
N TRP A 149 3.66 -11.85 -13.42
CA TRP A 149 4.79 -11.81 -12.49
C TRP A 149 5.79 -10.73 -12.87
N GLY A 150 6.56 -10.32 -11.92
CA GLY A 150 7.71 -9.44 -12.12
C GLY A 150 8.75 -9.66 -11.03
N ILE A 151 10.00 -9.48 -11.38
CA ILE A 151 11.15 -9.62 -10.47
C ILE A 151 12.17 -8.54 -10.75
N GLY A 152 12.88 -8.11 -9.74
CA GLY A 152 13.96 -7.15 -9.92
C GLY A 152 14.59 -6.67 -8.62
N PRO A 153 15.48 -5.68 -8.69
CA PRO A 153 16.09 -5.05 -7.53
C PRO A 153 15.18 -3.98 -6.92
N SER A 154 15.35 -3.80 -5.62
CA SER A 154 14.85 -2.65 -4.86
C SER A 154 15.99 -2.02 -4.09
N VAL A 155 16.05 -0.69 -4.05
CA VAL A 155 17.06 0.10 -3.32
C VAL A 155 16.35 1.12 -2.47
N ILE A 156 16.73 1.24 -1.22
CA ILE A 156 16.39 2.38 -0.35
C ILE A 156 17.62 3.29 -0.28
N MET A 157 17.39 4.55 -0.57
CA MET A 157 18.41 5.60 -0.55
C MET A 157 18.32 6.35 0.77
N ASP A 158 19.46 6.59 1.39
CA ASP A 158 19.58 7.42 2.58
C ASP A 158 19.38 8.91 2.20
N THR A 159 18.12 9.31 2.17
CA THR A 159 17.66 10.65 1.73
C THR A 159 16.83 11.38 2.76
N ALA A 160 16.65 10.78 3.93
CA ALA A 160 15.88 11.39 5.01
C ALA A 160 16.46 12.76 5.40
N THR A 161 15.55 13.73 5.62
CA THR A 161 15.95 15.10 6.00
C THR A 161 16.18 15.28 7.49
N ASP A 162 15.90 14.24 8.28
CA ASP A 162 16.13 14.17 9.72
C ASP A 162 16.37 12.70 10.12
N ASP A 163 17.22 12.47 11.11
CA ASP A 163 17.58 11.14 11.60
C ASP A 163 16.39 10.29 12.06
N GLN A 164 15.31 10.92 12.52
CA GLN A 164 14.09 10.26 12.95
C GLN A 164 13.20 9.80 11.79
N LEU A 165 13.46 10.26 10.55
CA LEU A 165 12.63 10.02 9.37
C LEU A 165 13.21 8.94 8.44
N GLY A 166 14.39 8.40 8.77
CA GLY A 166 15.05 7.41 7.94
C GLY A 166 15.93 6.44 8.73
N SER A 167 16.49 5.49 8.02
CA SER A 167 17.37 4.47 8.59
C SER A 167 18.82 4.93 8.75
N GLY A 168 19.25 6.01 8.07
CA GLY A 168 20.65 6.42 7.94
C GLY A 168 21.49 5.38 7.16
N LYS A 169 20.81 4.55 6.34
CA LYS A 169 21.44 3.44 5.61
C LYS A 169 20.98 3.36 4.16
N TRP A 170 21.91 3.11 3.28
CA TRP A 170 21.63 2.59 1.94
C TRP A 170 21.35 1.10 2.05
N SER A 171 20.22 0.67 1.52
CA SER A 171 19.81 -0.74 1.57
C SER A 171 19.37 -1.21 0.19
N ALA A 172 19.67 -2.46 -0.15
CA ALA A 172 19.27 -3.07 -1.40
C ALA A 172 18.90 -4.54 -1.24
N GLY A 173 18.14 -5.06 -2.21
CA GLY A 173 17.83 -6.47 -2.28
C GLY A 173 16.79 -6.80 -3.35
N PRO A 174 16.40 -8.07 -3.45
CA PRO A 174 15.43 -8.52 -4.43
C PRO A 174 14.01 -8.09 -4.07
N THR A 175 13.20 -7.84 -5.10
CA THR A 175 11.75 -7.72 -5.01
C THR A 175 11.10 -8.56 -6.10
N ALA A 176 9.95 -9.15 -5.79
CA ALA A 176 9.18 -9.95 -6.74
C ALA A 176 7.69 -9.77 -6.49
N VAL A 177 6.91 -9.94 -7.53
CA VAL A 177 5.45 -9.97 -7.46
C VAL A 177 4.91 -11.08 -8.34
N VAL A 178 3.86 -11.73 -7.87
CA VAL A 178 3.07 -12.70 -8.64
C VAL A 178 1.60 -12.46 -8.38
N LEU A 179 0.79 -12.51 -9.44
CA LEU A 179 -0.66 -12.34 -9.30
C LEU A 179 -1.43 -13.09 -10.38
N ILE A 180 -2.72 -13.29 -10.12
CA ILE A 180 -3.72 -13.81 -11.06
C ILE A 180 -4.96 -12.89 -11.02
N GLN A 181 -5.66 -12.81 -12.15
CA GLN A 181 -6.84 -11.95 -12.32
C GLN A 181 -8.06 -12.71 -12.88
N PRO A 182 -8.52 -13.82 -12.23
CA PRO A 182 -9.78 -14.46 -12.62
C PRO A 182 -10.95 -13.56 -12.21
N LYS A 183 -11.68 -12.99 -13.17
CA LYS A 183 -12.84 -12.11 -12.87
C LYS A 183 -13.82 -12.79 -11.92
N PRO A 184 -14.30 -12.07 -10.88
CA PRO A 184 -14.10 -10.66 -10.54
C PRO A 184 -12.89 -10.37 -9.64
N TRP A 185 -12.00 -11.32 -9.43
CA TRP A 185 -10.89 -11.25 -8.48
C TRP A 185 -9.59 -10.74 -9.11
N THR A 186 -8.80 -10.03 -8.31
CA THR A 186 -7.35 -9.85 -8.49
C THR A 186 -6.68 -10.26 -7.19
N MET A 187 -5.78 -11.24 -7.26
CA MET A 187 -5.11 -11.78 -6.07
C MET A 187 -3.63 -11.95 -6.35
N GLY A 188 -2.80 -11.56 -5.40
CA GLY A 188 -1.35 -11.68 -5.57
C GLY A 188 -0.57 -11.50 -4.29
N LEU A 189 0.73 -11.59 -4.46
CA LEU A 189 1.72 -11.40 -3.40
C LEU A 189 2.90 -10.61 -3.98
N LEU A 190 3.26 -9.51 -3.34
CA LEU A 190 4.52 -8.82 -3.55
C LEU A 190 5.43 -9.12 -2.35
N GLY A 191 6.70 -9.39 -2.62
CA GLY A 191 7.72 -9.60 -1.60
C GLY A 191 8.96 -8.76 -1.88
N ARG A 192 9.61 -8.29 -0.82
CA ARG A 192 10.87 -7.55 -0.88
C ARG A 192 11.71 -7.89 0.33
N GLN A 193 12.97 -8.24 0.12
CA GLN A 193 13.98 -8.39 1.18
C GLN A 193 15.06 -7.35 0.98
N LEU A 194 15.44 -6.65 2.03
CA LEU A 194 16.47 -5.60 2.00
C LEU A 194 17.55 -5.85 3.03
N TRP A 195 18.79 -5.53 2.66
CA TRP A 195 19.97 -5.50 3.53
C TRP A 195 20.69 -4.17 3.34
N SER A 196 21.12 -3.54 4.44
CA SER A 196 22.00 -2.37 4.36
C SER A 196 23.38 -2.75 3.88
N PHE A 197 24.01 -1.89 3.07
CA PHE A 197 25.36 -2.10 2.54
C PHE A 197 26.27 -0.87 2.72
N ALA A 198 25.70 0.29 3.03
CA ALA A 198 26.42 1.55 3.26
C ALA A 198 25.59 2.47 4.17
N GLY A 199 26.16 3.59 4.57
CA GLY A 199 25.52 4.64 5.39
C GLY A 199 26.24 4.85 6.71
N ASP A 200 25.60 5.54 7.65
CA ASP A 200 26.14 5.91 8.93
C ASP A 200 26.50 4.68 9.79
N SER A 201 27.75 4.59 10.28
CA SER A 201 28.25 3.47 11.09
C SER A 201 27.56 3.38 12.47
N ASP A 202 27.08 4.50 12.99
CA ASP A 202 26.46 4.58 14.31
C ASP A 202 24.97 4.21 14.29
N ARG A 203 24.40 4.01 13.09
CA ARG A 203 23.01 3.55 12.89
C ARG A 203 22.96 2.02 12.76
N ALA A 204 21.89 1.43 13.28
CA ALA A 204 21.64 0.01 13.17
C ALA A 204 21.53 -0.47 11.72
N ASN A 205 22.07 -1.65 11.42
CA ASN A 205 21.94 -2.24 10.09
C ASN A 205 20.47 -2.56 9.76
N VAL A 206 20.12 -2.42 8.50
CA VAL A 206 18.80 -2.83 8.00
C VAL A 206 18.86 -4.27 7.52
N ASN A 207 17.93 -5.08 7.97
CA ASN A 207 17.64 -6.41 7.46
C ASN A 207 16.11 -6.59 7.57
N GLN A 208 15.39 -6.27 6.49
CA GLN A 208 13.94 -6.17 6.52
C GLN A 208 13.29 -6.98 5.39
N LEU A 209 12.35 -7.85 5.77
CA LEU A 209 11.39 -8.46 4.86
C LEU A 209 10.12 -7.62 4.82
N LEU A 210 9.56 -7.45 3.63
CA LEU A 210 8.21 -6.95 3.41
C LEU A 210 7.45 -7.96 2.54
N LEU A 211 6.25 -8.32 2.98
CA LEU A 211 5.30 -9.12 2.22
C LEU A 211 3.99 -8.35 2.13
N GLU A 212 3.45 -8.24 0.93
CA GLU A 212 2.18 -7.56 0.63
C GLU A 212 1.26 -8.53 -0.11
N PRO A 213 0.56 -9.45 0.62
CA PRO A 213 -0.55 -10.16 0.03
C PRO A 213 -1.69 -9.19 -0.24
N PHE A 214 -2.23 -9.22 -1.47
CA PHE A 214 -3.33 -8.37 -1.86
C PHE A 214 -4.46 -9.17 -2.52
N ILE A 215 -5.69 -8.81 -2.17
CA ILE A 215 -6.89 -9.41 -2.74
C ILE A 215 -7.87 -8.29 -3.02
N ASN A 216 -8.33 -8.21 -4.27
CA ASN A 216 -9.39 -7.30 -4.69
C ASN A 216 -10.57 -8.09 -5.23
N TYR A 217 -11.77 -7.68 -4.88
CA TYR A 217 -13.02 -8.18 -5.44
C TYR A 217 -13.73 -7.06 -6.17
N ASN A 218 -13.77 -7.13 -7.49
CA ASN A 218 -14.34 -6.10 -8.34
C ASN A 218 -15.86 -6.19 -8.36
N LEU A 219 -16.51 -5.07 -8.09
CA LEU A 219 -17.95 -4.86 -8.07
C LEU A 219 -18.37 -4.05 -9.30
N GLU A 220 -19.67 -3.84 -9.45
CA GLU A 220 -20.20 -3.02 -10.53
C GLU A 220 -19.84 -1.52 -10.38
N LYS A 221 -19.86 -0.79 -11.49
CA LYS A 221 -19.66 0.68 -11.56
C LYS A 221 -18.32 1.14 -11.00
N GLY A 222 -17.27 0.30 -11.13
CA GLY A 222 -15.90 0.62 -10.71
C GLY A 222 -15.64 0.55 -9.20
N TRP A 223 -16.58 0.08 -8.40
CA TRP A 223 -16.33 -0.22 -6.99
C TRP A 223 -15.57 -1.53 -6.83
N TYR A 224 -14.79 -1.66 -5.77
CA TYR A 224 -14.13 -2.91 -5.40
C TYR A 224 -13.86 -2.95 -3.90
N LEU A 225 -13.77 -4.16 -3.38
CA LEU A 225 -13.29 -4.45 -2.04
C LEU A 225 -11.81 -4.78 -2.13
N ILE A 226 -11.05 -4.38 -1.13
CA ILE A 226 -9.60 -4.56 -1.12
C ILE A 226 -9.09 -4.96 0.25
N THR A 227 -8.07 -5.81 0.24
CA THR A 227 -7.08 -5.92 1.29
C THR A 227 -5.70 -5.96 0.64
N ASP A 228 -4.77 -5.09 1.07
CA ASP A 228 -3.35 -5.08 0.68
C ASP A 228 -2.50 -4.88 1.96
N MET A 229 -2.47 -5.94 2.76
CA MET A 229 -1.78 -5.96 4.03
C MET A 229 -0.26 -5.89 3.83
N ILE A 230 0.40 -4.93 4.49
CA ILE A 230 1.86 -4.81 4.46
C ILE A 230 2.43 -5.47 5.72
N LEU A 231 2.84 -6.73 5.60
CA LEU A 231 3.53 -7.46 6.66
C LEU A 231 5.01 -7.12 6.60
N THR A 232 5.61 -6.80 7.74
CA THR A 232 7.06 -6.58 7.81
C THR A 232 7.71 -7.44 8.87
N ALA A 233 8.98 -7.83 8.62
CA ALA A 233 9.83 -8.43 9.63
C ALA A 233 11.17 -7.70 9.65
N ASN A 234 11.53 -7.16 10.82
CA ASN A 234 12.85 -6.63 11.09
C ASN A 234 13.70 -7.73 11.71
N TRP A 235 14.60 -8.32 10.92
CA TRP A 235 15.45 -9.42 11.37
C TRP A 235 16.54 -8.99 12.35
N GLN A 236 16.77 -7.69 12.54
CA GLN A 236 17.69 -7.14 13.55
C GLN A 236 17.04 -7.03 14.94
N ALA A 237 15.71 -7.00 14.99
CA ALA A 237 14.99 -6.92 16.25
C ALA A 237 14.88 -8.28 16.96
N ASP A 238 14.69 -8.23 18.27
CA ASP A 238 14.38 -9.41 19.09
C ASP A 238 13.10 -10.11 18.57
N SER A 239 12.97 -11.39 18.88
CA SER A 239 11.90 -12.23 18.33
C SER A 239 10.50 -11.72 18.65
N SER A 240 10.31 -11.06 19.83
CA SER A 240 9.06 -10.44 20.24
C SER A 240 8.71 -9.16 19.46
N ASN A 241 9.73 -8.46 18.95
CA ASN A 241 9.62 -7.16 18.27
C ASN A 241 9.91 -7.24 16.76
N ARG A 242 9.94 -8.46 16.21
CA ARG A 242 10.35 -8.70 14.84
C ARG A 242 9.27 -8.39 13.82
N TRP A 243 8.03 -8.77 14.10
CA TRP A 243 6.96 -8.75 13.12
C TRP A 243 5.94 -7.63 13.35
N THR A 244 5.53 -6.98 12.27
CA THR A 244 4.27 -6.24 12.19
C THR A 244 3.35 -6.97 11.23
N ILE A 245 2.19 -7.41 11.72
CA ILE A 245 1.19 -8.14 10.93
C ILE A 245 -0.16 -7.43 11.05
N PRO A 246 -0.53 -6.61 10.04
CA PRO A 246 -1.83 -5.98 9.98
C PRO A 246 -2.90 -6.94 9.47
N LEU A 247 -4.13 -6.79 9.95
CA LEU A 247 -5.32 -7.45 9.43
C LEU A 247 -6.41 -6.40 9.20
N GLY A 248 -6.95 -6.36 7.98
CA GLY A 248 -7.98 -5.39 7.63
C GLY A 248 -8.27 -5.35 6.15
N GLY A 249 -8.78 -4.23 5.69
CA GLY A 249 -9.10 -4.01 4.30
C GLY A 249 -9.91 -2.73 4.12
N GLY A 250 -10.50 -2.59 2.95
CA GLY A 250 -11.22 -1.38 2.64
C GLY A 250 -12.06 -1.47 1.37
N VAL A 251 -12.39 -0.32 0.86
CA VAL A 251 -13.18 -0.14 -0.35
C VAL A 251 -12.48 0.86 -1.27
N GLY A 252 -12.52 0.58 -2.56
CA GLY A 252 -12.00 1.49 -3.57
C GLY A 252 -13.00 1.73 -4.68
N LYS A 253 -12.71 2.77 -5.46
CA LYS A 253 -13.52 3.18 -6.61
C LYS A 253 -12.67 3.72 -7.72
N MET A 254 -12.89 3.19 -8.91
CA MET A 254 -12.45 3.74 -10.17
C MET A 254 -13.48 4.76 -10.65
N PHE A 255 -13.05 5.95 -11.07
CA PHE A 255 -13.91 7.00 -11.59
C PHE A 255 -13.14 7.89 -12.58
N GLU A 256 -13.87 8.77 -13.26
CA GLU A 256 -13.30 9.72 -14.22
C GLU A 256 -13.79 11.14 -13.89
N ILE A 257 -12.90 12.12 -14.03
CA ILE A 257 -13.21 13.54 -14.00
C ILE A 257 -12.75 14.13 -15.33
N GLY A 258 -13.71 14.49 -16.19
CA GLY A 258 -13.41 14.80 -17.59
C GLY A 258 -12.77 13.58 -18.29
N SER A 259 -11.59 13.73 -18.86
CA SER A 259 -10.83 12.63 -19.48
C SER A 259 -9.83 11.94 -18.52
N GLN A 260 -9.68 12.48 -17.31
CA GLN A 260 -8.73 11.94 -16.35
C GLN A 260 -9.31 10.74 -15.59
N LYS A 261 -8.70 9.59 -15.79
CA LYS A 261 -9.03 8.36 -15.06
C LYS A 261 -8.34 8.38 -13.70
N MET A 262 -9.10 8.02 -12.67
CA MET A 262 -8.66 8.10 -11.28
C MET A 262 -9.11 6.86 -10.51
N ASN A 263 -8.35 6.55 -9.47
CA ASN A 263 -8.69 5.56 -8.47
C ASN A 263 -8.60 6.18 -7.08
N THR A 264 -9.54 5.85 -6.22
CA THR A 264 -9.45 6.18 -4.79
C THR A 264 -9.76 4.96 -3.96
N LYS A 265 -9.11 4.82 -2.80
CA LYS A 265 -9.38 3.74 -1.84
C LYS A 265 -9.23 4.24 -0.42
N LEU A 266 -10.08 3.72 0.46
CA LEU A 266 -10.05 3.95 1.89
C LEU A 266 -9.93 2.58 2.58
N GLU A 267 -8.95 2.44 3.46
CA GLU A 267 -8.57 1.18 4.08
C GLU A 267 -8.30 1.38 5.57
N ALA A 268 -8.56 0.36 6.37
CA ALA A 268 -8.21 0.34 7.78
C ALA A 268 -7.65 -1.03 8.18
N TYR A 269 -6.59 -1.03 8.98
CA TYR A 269 -5.87 -2.22 9.40
C TYR A 269 -5.60 -2.17 10.90
N TYR A 270 -5.77 -3.30 11.56
CA TYR A 270 -5.39 -3.50 12.96
C TYR A 270 -4.17 -4.42 13.00
N ASN A 271 -3.12 -4.01 13.71
CA ASN A 271 -1.92 -4.81 13.88
C ASN A 271 -2.19 -5.91 14.93
N ILE A 272 -2.40 -7.15 14.44
CA ILE A 272 -2.61 -8.33 15.30
C ILE A 272 -1.31 -8.82 15.94
N VAL A 273 -0.17 -8.48 15.34
CA VAL A 273 1.19 -8.62 15.88
C VAL A 273 1.89 -7.31 15.59
N ASN A 274 2.49 -6.71 16.59
CA ASN A 274 3.26 -5.48 16.47
C ASN A 274 4.40 -5.43 17.50
N PRO A 275 5.51 -4.76 17.19
CA PRO A 275 6.58 -4.48 18.13
C PRO A 275 6.12 -3.54 19.25
N ASP A 276 6.87 -3.51 20.35
CA ASP A 276 6.69 -2.52 21.42
C ASP A 276 6.83 -1.09 20.84
N GLY A 277 5.92 -0.19 21.21
CA GLY A 277 5.88 1.20 20.73
C GLY A 277 5.35 1.38 19.30
N ALA A 278 4.89 0.32 18.65
CA ALA A 278 4.25 0.40 17.34
C ALA A 278 2.77 0.80 17.44
N PRO A 279 2.19 1.34 16.35
CA PRO A 279 0.77 1.65 16.32
C PRO A 279 -0.10 0.38 16.46
N ASP A 280 -1.23 0.51 17.14
CA ASP A 280 -2.24 -0.55 17.24
C ASP A 280 -2.99 -0.74 15.90
N TRP A 281 -3.24 0.35 15.17
CA TRP A 281 -3.98 0.33 13.92
C TRP A 281 -3.63 1.50 13.01
N SER A 282 -3.93 1.37 11.74
CA SER A 282 -3.75 2.42 10.75
C SER A 282 -4.99 2.60 9.89
N MET A 283 -5.16 3.80 9.38
CA MET A 283 -6.11 4.13 8.33
C MET A 283 -5.38 4.75 7.16
N SER A 284 -5.68 4.33 5.93
CA SER A 284 -5.10 4.94 4.75
C SER A 284 -6.15 5.40 3.76
N TRP A 285 -5.85 6.52 3.10
CA TRP A 285 -6.58 7.02 1.95
C TRP A 285 -5.61 7.19 0.79
N THR A 286 -5.97 6.59 -0.35
CA THR A 286 -5.19 6.72 -1.58
C THR A 286 -6.00 7.45 -2.63
N LEU A 287 -5.36 8.41 -3.30
CA LEU A 287 -5.81 9.02 -4.54
C LEU A 287 -4.77 8.75 -5.62
N GLN A 288 -5.18 8.15 -6.73
CA GLN A 288 -4.27 7.74 -7.80
C GLN A 288 -4.75 8.27 -9.15
N PHE A 289 -3.86 8.98 -9.84
CA PHE A 289 -4.06 9.40 -11.21
C PHE A 289 -3.54 8.31 -12.15
N LEU A 290 -4.32 7.99 -13.19
CA LEU A 290 -4.06 6.91 -14.13
C LEU A 290 -3.91 7.48 -15.52
N PHE A 291 -2.89 7.02 -16.25
CA PHE A 291 -2.59 7.44 -17.61
C PHE A 291 -2.47 6.19 -18.49
N PRO A 292 -3.61 5.58 -18.90
CA PRO A 292 -3.61 4.43 -19.80
C PRO A 292 -2.95 4.80 -21.13
N ARG A 293 -2.17 3.87 -21.68
CA ARG A 293 -1.62 3.97 -23.03
C ARG A 293 -2.63 3.51 -24.05
#